data_e0a93211a08a5cd3a5af9c5426ee3406
#
_entry.id   e0a93211a08a5cd3a5af9c5426ee3406
#
_cell.length_a   1.000
_cell.length_b   1.000
_cell.length_c   1.000
_cell.angle_alpha   90.00
_cell.angle_beta   90.00
_cell.angle_gamma   90.00
#
_symmetry.space_group_name_H-M   'P 1'
#
loop_
_entity.id
_entity.type
_entity.pdbx_description
1 polymer ?
#
loop_
_entity_poly.entity_id
_entity_poly.type
_entity_poly.pdbx_seq_one_letter_code
_entity_poly.pdbx_strand_id
1 'polypeptide(L)'
;MSEPTENGAIHKLMKGRASPHEMATDSSINRIGFIGNYLPRRCGIATFTTDLCEAIAAEYKDTSCIALPVNDIEAGYAYPPRVRFELVEKDIDSYRRAADFLNINGVDLVSLQHEYGIFGGSSGSHILALLRELRMPLVSTLHTILKDPTPVQRRVLQEVTALSDRVVVMSERGVDFLQEV
;
A
#
# COMPACT_ATOMS: atom_id res chain seq x y z
N MET A 1 35.29 14.79 -24.51
CA MET A 1 33.90 14.89 -24.85
C MET A 1 33.19 13.81 -24.05
N SER A 2 32.66 14.15 -22.91
CA SER A 2 32.03 13.26 -21.95
C SER A 2 30.55 13.63 -21.90
N GLU A 3 29.67 12.66 -22.24
CA GLU A 3 28.23 12.84 -22.16
C GLU A 3 27.77 12.86 -20.69
N PRO A 4 26.78 13.68 -20.34
CA PRO A 4 26.19 13.65 -19.01
C PRO A 4 25.12 12.57 -18.92
N THR A 5 25.21 11.74 -17.91
CA THR A 5 24.24 10.73 -17.50
C THR A 5 22.95 11.39 -17.01
N GLU A 6 21.84 11.09 -17.66
CA GLU A 6 20.50 11.49 -17.24
C GLU A 6 20.08 10.70 -15.99
N ASN A 7 20.07 11.39 -14.87
CA ASN A 7 19.42 10.96 -13.63
C ASN A 7 18.42 12.06 -13.23
N GLY A 8 17.28 12.16 -13.90
CA GLY A 8 16.40 13.32 -13.77
C GLY A 8 14.89 13.10 -13.76
N ALA A 9 14.38 11.89 -13.89
CA ALA A 9 12.94 11.69 -14.12
C ALA A 9 12.05 11.45 -12.87
N ILE A 10 12.64 11.19 -11.70
CA ILE A 10 11.86 10.81 -10.50
C ILE A 10 11.40 12.00 -9.64
N HIS A 11 11.81 13.23 -9.96
CA HIS A 11 11.69 14.35 -8.99
C HIS A 11 10.56 15.36 -9.24
N LYS A 12 9.65 15.14 -10.19
CA LYS A 12 8.72 16.22 -10.63
C LYS A 12 7.24 16.07 -10.26
N LEU A 13 6.84 15.08 -9.47
CA LEU A 13 5.43 14.89 -9.04
C LEU A 13 5.14 15.33 -7.60
N MET A 14 5.97 16.22 -7.02
CA MET A 14 5.73 16.76 -5.69
C MET A 14 5.22 18.20 -5.75
N LYS A 15 3.93 18.41 -5.98
CA LYS A 15 3.27 19.66 -5.63
C LYS A 15 1.96 19.39 -4.90
N GLY A 16 1.96 19.72 -3.60
CA GLY A 16 0.76 20.05 -2.90
C GLY A 16 0.48 19.33 -1.59
N ARG A 17 1.20 19.66 -0.56
CA ARG A 17 0.70 20.10 0.75
C ARG A 17 1.90 20.40 1.64
N ALA A 18 2.21 21.67 1.78
CA ALA A 18 3.08 22.12 2.85
C ALA A 18 2.28 22.00 4.16
N SER A 19 2.68 21.07 5.04
CA SER A 19 2.34 21.08 6.45
C SER A 19 3.48 21.71 7.22
N PRO A 20 3.21 22.68 8.14
CA PRO A 20 4.23 23.27 8.96
C PRO A 20 4.51 22.38 10.17
N HIS A 21 5.48 21.48 10.05
CA HIS A 21 6.17 20.93 11.21
C HIS A 21 7.62 20.62 10.83
N GLU A 22 8.44 21.68 10.84
CA GLU A 22 9.84 21.55 11.15
C GLU A 22 9.97 21.26 12.64
N MET A 23 10.02 20.01 12.99
CA MET A 23 10.81 19.48 14.11
C MET A 23 11.33 18.13 13.65
N ALA A 24 12.60 18.10 13.25
CA ALA A 24 13.34 16.89 13.03
C ALA A 24 13.50 16.16 14.38
N THR A 25 12.49 15.39 14.73
CA THR A 25 12.67 14.23 15.58
C THR A 25 13.16 13.13 14.64
N ASP A 26 14.27 12.52 15.00
CA ASP A 26 14.78 11.27 14.42
C ASP A 26 13.70 10.19 14.65
N SER A 27 12.66 10.21 13.81
CA SER A 27 11.54 9.27 13.89
C SER A 27 11.96 8.01 13.14
N SER A 28 12.69 7.16 13.85
CA SER A 28 12.97 5.81 13.39
C SER A 28 11.65 5.09 13.11
N ILE A 29 11.49 4.52 11.91
CA ILE A 29 10.35 3.66 11.58
C ILE A 29 10.59 2.33 12.30
N ASN A 30 9.84 2.09 13.37
CA ASN A 30 9.99 0.89 14.20
C ASN A 30 9.01 -0.22 13.79
N ARG A 31 7.87 0.15 13.16
CA ARG A 31 6.86 -0.84 12.74
C ARG A 31 6.21 -0.46 11.41
N ILE A 32 6.23 -1.42 10.47
CA ILE A 32 5.59 -1.29 9.16
C ILE A 32 4.47 -2.33 9.02
N GLY A 33 3.28 -1.87 8.60
CA GLY A 33 2.14 -2.71 8.24
C GLY A 33 2.06 -2.91 6.73
N PHE A 34 2.08 -4.15 6.24
CA PHE A 34 1.92 -4.49 4.84
C PHE A 34 0.50 -4.97 4.56
N ILE A 35 -0.22 -4.27 3.69
CA ILE A 35 -1.59 -4.61 3.28
C ILE A 35 -1.58 -5.10 1.83
N GLY A 36 -2.17 -6.26 1.59
CA GLY A 36 -2.28 -6.89 0.28
C GLY A 36 -2.60 -8.37 0.44
N ASN A 37 -2.36 -9.19 -0.59
CA ASN A 37 -2.35 -10.63 -0.40
C ASN A 37 -1.01 -11.07 0.17
N TYR A 38 -0.98 -12.24 0.82
CA TYR A 38 0.23 -12.81 1.43
C TYR A 38 0.29 -14.32 1.24
N LEU A 39 1.50 -14.90 1.18
CA LEU A 39 1.64 -16.37 1.14
C LEU A 39 1.04 -16.99 2.42
N PRO A 40 0.37 -18.18 2.32
CA PRO A 40 0.44 -19.16 1.23
C PRO A 40 -0.59 -18.97 0.10
N ARG A 41 -1.34 -17.86 0.05
CA ARG A 41 -2.21 -17.59 -1.11
C ARG A 41 -1.37 -17.51 -2.38
N ARG A 42 -1.76 -18.29 -3.41
CA ARG A 42 -1.00 -18.38 -4.67
C ARG A 42 -1.45 -17.32 -5.66
N CYS A 43 -0.82 -16.15 -5.63
CA CYS A 43 -0.97 -15.10 -6.63
C CYS A 43 0.26 -14.18 -6.64
N GLY A 44 0.46 -13.45 -7.75
CA GLY A 44 1.62 -12.55 -7.91
C GLY A 44 1.71 -11.49 -6.80
N ILE A 45 0.58 -10.91 -6.40
CA ILE A 45 0.55 -9.91 -5.31
C ILE A 45 0.98 -10.52 -3.97
N ALA A 46 0.56 -11.77 -3.68
CA ALA A 46 0.96 -12.44 -2.45
C ALA A 46 2.47 -12.69 -2.41
N THR A 47 3.06 -13.16 -3.52
CA THR A 47 4.51 -13.32 -3.64
C THR A 47 5.23 -11.99 -3.44
N PHE A 48 4.83 -10.96 -4.18
CA PHE A 48 5.45 -9.64 -4.09
C PHE A 48 5.38 -9.05 -2.67
N THR A 49 4.18 -9.08 -2.04
CA THR A 49 3.99 -8.56 -0.68
C THR A 49 4.85 -9.30 0.32
N THR A 50 4.90 -10.63 0.22
CA THR A 50 5.71 -11.46 1.12
C THR A 50 7.20 -11.15 0.94
N ASP A 51 7.70 -11.16 -0.30
CA ASP A 51 9.11 -10.91 -0.59
C ASP A 51 9.55 -9.51 -0.12
N LEU A 52 8.73 -8.48 -0.37
CA LEU A 52 9.01 -7.13 0.08
C LEU A 52 9.04 -7.04 1.62
N CYS A 53 8.05 -7.62 2.29
CA CYS A 53 7.96 -7.62 3.75
C CYS A 53 9.16 -8.34 4.38
N GLU A 54 9.52 -9.52 3.86
CA GLU A 54 10.65 -10.31 4.37
C GLU A 54 12.00 -9.66 4.05
N ALA A 55 12.16 -9.04 2.89
CA ALA A 55 13.38 -8.31 2.53
C ALA A 55 13.63 -7.12 3.46
N ILE A 56 12.58 -6.33 3.75
CA ILE A 56 12.68 -5.19 4.68
C ILE A 56 12.99 -5.70 6.10
N ALA A 57 12.31 -6.74 6.56
CA ALA A 57 12.56 -7.33 7.88
C ALA A 57 13.97 -7.97 8.00
N ALA A 58 14.53 -8.44 6.89
CA ALA A 58 15.88 -8.99 6.85
C ALA A 58 16.96 -7.90 6.90
N GLU A 59 16.73 -6.77 6.23
CA GLU A 59 17.66 -5.64 6.16
C GLU A 59 17.61 -4.78 7.43
N TYR A 60 16.42 -4.44 7.90
CA TYR A 60 16.20 -3.55 9.04
C TYR A 60 15.78 -4.34 10.27
N LYS A 61 16.75 -4.88 11.03
CA LYS A 61 16.51 -5.79 12.17
C LYS A 61 15.72 -5.16 13.32
N ASP A 62 15.81 -3.85 13.47
CA ASP A 62 15.11 -3.09 14.52
C ASP A 62 13.69 -2.70 14.09
N THR A 63 13.33 -2.92 12.82
CA THR A 63 12.00 -2.64 12.28
C THR A 63 11.11 -3.88 12.30
N SER A 64 10.02 -3.82 13.05
CA SER A 64 9.00 -4.86 13.09
C SER A 64 8.11 -4.78 11.85
N CYS A 65 8.15 -5.78 10.97
CA CYS A 65 7.26 -5.88 9.82
C CYS A 65 6.10 -6.83 10.13
N ILE A 66 4.87 -6.37 9.94
CA ILE A 66 3.64 -7.16 10.11
C ILE A 66 2.83 -7.14 8.82
N ALA A 67 2.09 -8.22 8.56
CA ALA A 67 1.26 -8.33 7.35
C ALA A 67 -0.23 -8.43 7.70
N LEU A 68 -1.05 -7.82 6.86
CA LEU A 68 -2.50 -7.80 6.93
C LEU A 68 -3.07 -8.28 5.57
N PRO A 69 -3.10 -9.60 5.32
CA PRO A 69 -3.64 -10.14 4.07
C PRO A 69 -5.15 -10.04 3.97
N VAL A 70 -5.63 -10.10 2.72
CA VAL A 70 -7.05 -10.17 2.39
C VAL A 70 -7.41 -11.62 2.07
N ASN A 71 -8.38 -12.15 2.81
CA ASN A 71 -8.94 -13.48 2.60
C ASN A 71 -10.13 -13.43 1.64
N ASP A 72 -10.06 -14.20 0.56
CA ASP A 72 -11.12 -14.42 -0.42
C ASP A 72 -11.92 -15.70 -0.16
N ILE A 73 -11.49 -16.51 0.80
CA ILE A 73 -12.17 -17.75 1.24
C ILE A 73 -12.49 -17.67 2.73
N GLU A 74 -13.63 -18.24 3.13
CA GLU A 74 -14.12 -18.20 4.51
C GLU A 74 -13.18 -18.89 5.50
N ALA A 75 -12.58 -20.00 5.10
CA ALA A 75 -11.65 -20.75 5.93
C ALA A 75 -10.30 -20.02 6.19
N GLY A 76 -10.01 -18.93 5.43
CA GLY A 76 -8.72 -18.27 5.47
C GLY A 76 -7.57 -19.16 4.98
N TYR A 77 -6.35 -18.80 5.35
CA TYR A 77 -5.13 -19.51 4.98
C TYR A 77 -4.27 -19.79 6.23
N ALA A 78 -3.44 -20.83 6.20
CA ALA A 78 -2.48 -21.11 7.26
C ALA A 78 -1.29 -20.12 7.20
N TYR A 79 -1.51 -18.90 7.62
CA TYR A 79 -0.53 -17.83 7.54
C TYR A 79 0.62 -17.98 8.54
N PRO A 80 1.82 -17.46 8.19
CA PRO A 80 2.95 -17.41 9.12
C PRO A 80 2.72 -16.38 10.25
N PRO A 81 3.50 -16.43 11.33
CA PRO A 81 3.36 -15.52 12.49
C PRO A 81 3.51 -14.02 12.18
N ARG A 82 4.03 -13.66 11.03
CA ARG A 82 4.13 -12.27 10.57
C ARG A 82 2.77 -11.66 10.27
N VAL A 83 1.79 -12.47 9.88
CA VAL A 83 0.40 -12.03 9.74
C VAL A 83 -0.20 -11.80 11.13
N ARG A 84 -0.69 -10.60 11.35
CA ARG A 84 -1.21 -10.18 12.67
C ARG A 84 -2.69 -9.79 12.64
N PHE A 85 -3.24 -9.60 11.47
CA PHE A 85 -4.65 -9.34 11.24
C PHE A 85 -5.02 -9.86 9.85
N GLU A 86 -6.21 -10.41 9.70
CA GLU A 86 -6.72 -10.93 8.44
C GLU A 86 -7.98 -10.14 8.02
N LEU A 87 -7.92 -9.49 6.84
CA LEU A 87 -9.08 -8.84 6.27
C LEU A 87 -9.97 -9.89 5.58
N VAL A 88 -11.29 -9.72 5.70
CA VAL A 88 -12.26 -10.50 4.94
C VAL A 88 -12.69 -9.68 3.72
N GLU A 89 -12.41 -10.17 2.51
CA GLU A 89 -12.58 -9.42 1.26
C GLU A 89 -13.93 -8.71 1.16
N LYS A 90 -15.03 -9.41 1.46
CA LYS A 90 -16.40 -8.92 1.28
C LYS A 90 -17.00 -8.22 2.49
N ASP A 91 -16.33 -8.23 3.63
CA ASP A 91 -16.77 -7.58 4.87
C ASP A 91 -16.11 -6.21 5.05
N ILE A 92 -16.83 -5.15 4.72
CA ILE A 92 -16.32 -3.77 4.85
C ILE A 92 -15.97 -3.41 6.30
N ASP A 93 -16.60 -4.00 7.29
CA ASP A 93 -16.28 -3.74 8.70
C ASP A 93 -14.95 -4.38 9.09
N SER A 94 -14.52 -5.42 8.39
CA SER A 94 -13.17 -5.97 8.51
C SER A 94 -12.08 -4.94 8.16
N TYR A 95 -12.33 -4.09 7.14
CA TYR A 95 -11.40 -3.02 6.76
C TYR A 95 -11.33 -1.91 7.82
N ARG A 96 -12.46 -1.55 8.44
CA ARG A 96 -12.49 -0.59 9.55
C ARG A 96 -11.74 -1.13 10.77
N ARG A 97 -11.99 -2.39 11.14
CA ARG A 97 -11.26 -3.06 12.23
C ARG A 97 -9.76 -3.15 11.95
N ALA A 98 -9.35 -3.34 10.68
CA ALA A 98 -7.95 -3.34 10.30
C ALA A 98 -7.30 -1.95 10.50
N ALA A 99 -8.02 -0.86 10.18
CA ALA A 99 -7.55 0.50 10.45
C ALA A 99 -7.38 0.74 11.96
N ASP A 100 -8.36 0.34 12.78
CA ASP A 100 -8.26 0.41 14.24
C ASP A 100 -7.07 -0.39 14.76
N PHE A 101 -6.89 -1.61 14.24
CA PHE A 101 -5.75 -2.45 14.60
C PHE A 101 -4.42 -1.75 14.32
N LEU A 102 -4.23 -1.17 13.14
CA LEU A 102 -3.01 -0.45 12.74
C LEU A 102 -2.77 0.78 13.63
N ASN A 103 -3.82 1.57 13.87
CA ASN A 103 -3.77 2.79 14.67
C ASN A 103 -3.42 2.52 16.15
N ILE A 104 -3.92 1.42 16.73
CA ILE A 104 -3.72 1.08 18.15
C ILE A 104 -2.38 0.39 18.38
N ASN A 105 -1.88 -0.39 17.43
CA ASN A 105 -0.68 -1.19 17.59
C ASN A 105 0.63 -0.45 17.26
N GLY A 106 0.60 0.88 17.18
CA GLY A 106 1.81 1.69 16.99
C GLY A 106 2.52 1.40 15.67
N VAL A 107 1.77 1.28 14.58
CA VAL A 107 2.33 1.18 13.24
C VAL A 107 2.75 2.58 12.79
N ASP A 108 4.01 2.73 12.36
CA ASP A 108 4.58 4.00 11.95
C ASP A 108 4.41 4.28 10.45
N LEU A 109 4.25 3.23 9.64
CA LEU A 109 4.11 3.31 8.20
C LEU A 109 3.25 2.15 7.68
N VAL A 110 2.36 2.44 6.74
CA VAL A 110 1.61 1.42 5.99
C VAL A 110 2.13 1.33 4.56
N SER A 111 2.43 0.11 4.11
CA SER A 111 2.73 -0.24 2.73
C SER A 111 1.55 -0.99 2.12
N LEU A 112 0.81 -0.33 1.24
CA LEU A 112 -0.31 -0.90 0.50
C LEU A 112 0.16 -1.48 -0.84
N GLN A 113 -0.20 -2.74 -1.11
CA GLN A 113 -0.02 -3.37 -2.41
C GLN A 113 -1.37 -3.34 -3.15
N HIS A 114 -1.58 -2.28 -3.93
CA HIS A 114 -2.88 -2.04 -4.55
C HIS A 114 -3.06 -2.81 -5.85
N GLU A 115 -4.15 -3.58 -5.90
CA GLU A 115 -4.70 -4.20 -7.11
C GLU A 115 -6.23 -4.22 -6.99
N TYR A 116 -6.96 -3.85 -8.04
CA TYR A 116 -8.41 -3.73 -8.02
C TYR A 116 -9.15 -5.02 -7.62
N GLY A 117 -8.60 -6.16 -8.00
CA GLY A 117 -9.23 -7.48 -7.85
C GLY A 117 -9.00 -8.16 -6.51
N ILE A 118 -8.24 -7.57 -5.57
CA ILE A 118 -7.95 -8.23 -4.29
C ILE A 118 -8.74 -7.65 -3.11
N PHE A 119 -9.30 -6.47 -3.26
CA PHE A 119 -10.12 -5.84 -2.23
C PHE A 119 -11.60 -5.94 -2.61
N GLY A 120 -12.46 -6.10 -1.62
CA GLY A 120 -13.90 -6.20 -1.83
C GLY A 120 -14.54 -4.90 -2.31
N GLY A 121 -15.82 -4.99 -2.64
CA GLY A 121 -16.59 -3.89 -3.19
C GLY A 121 -16.35 -3.67 -4.68
N SER A 122 -16.98 -2.64 -5.23
CA SER A 122 -16.85 -2.32 -6.65
C SER A 122 -15.42 -1.82 -6.94
N SER A 123 -14.68 -2.56 -7.79
CA SER A 123 -13.27 -2.25 -8.14
C SER A 123 -12.34 -2.11 -6.92
N GLY A 124 -12.56 -2.93 -5.88
CA GLY A 124 -11.72 -2.90 -4.69
C GLY A 124 -12.00 -1.75 -3.73
N SER A 125 -13.17 -1.09 -3.82
CA SER A 125 -13.48 0.13 -3.06
C SER A 125 -13.52 -0.05 -1.54
N HIS A 126 -13.64 -1.27 -1.00
CA HIS A 126 -13.64 -1.49 0.45
C HIS A 126 -12.32 -1.04 1.10
N ILE A 127 -11.19 -1.07 0.37
CA ILE A 127 -9.91 -0.59 0.90
C ILE A 127 -9.98 0.88 1.35
N LEU A 128 -10.79 1.71 0.70
CA LEU A 128 -10.94 3.12 1.04
C LEU A 128 -11.48 3.34 2.45
N ALA A 129 -12.31 2.41 2.97
CA ALA A 129 -12.80 2.46 4.34
C ALA A 129 -11.66 2.32 5.37
N LEU A 130 -10.63 1.54 5.04
CA LEU A 130 -9.43 1.42 5.85
C LEU A 130 -8.54 2.66 5.70
N LEU A 131 -8.23 3.04 4.45
CA LEU A 131 -7.24 4.09 4.18
C LEU A 131 -7.63 5.46 4.75
N ARG A 132 -8.93 5.79 4.77
CA ARG A 132 -9.45 7.05 5.32
C ARG A 132 -9.28 7.19 6.84
N GLU A 133 -9.17 6.07 7.54
CA GLU A 133 -9.05 6.02 9.01
C GLU A 133 -7.60 5.89 9.50
N LEU A 134 -6.62 5.73 8.58
CA LEU A 134 -5.20 5.65 8.94
C LEU A 134 -4.69 6.96 9.54
N ARG A 135 -3.87 6.85 10.58
CA ARG A 135 -3.26 7.98 11.30
C ARG A 135 -1.74 8.06 11.10
N MET A 136 -1.18 7.19 10.28
CA MET A 136 0.23 7.14 9.93
C MET A 136 0.42 7.29 8.42
N PRO A 137 1.64 7.59 7.95
CA PRO A 137 1.95 7.68 6.53
C PRO A 137 1.61 6.41 5.76
N LEU A 138 1.15 6.59 4.51
CA LEU A 138 0.77 5.55 3.57
C LEU A 138 1.65 5.60 2.32
N VAL A 139 2.29 4.48 2.00
CA VAL A 139 2.97 4.24 0.73
C VAL A 139 2.18 3.22 -0.07
N SER A 140 1.67 3.59 -1.24
CA SER A 140 0.91 2.68 -2.10
C SER A 140 1.71 2.28 -3.34
N THR A 141 1.89 0.98 -3.52
CA THR A 141 2.41 0.39 -4.77
C THR A 141 1.24 -0.01 -5.65
N LEU A 142 1.16 0.57 -6.85
CA LEU A 142 0.11 0.30 -7.81
C LEU A 142 0.58 -0.79 -8.78
N HIS A 143 0.00 -2.00 -8.66
CA HIS A 143 0.36 -3.14 -9.49
C HIS A 143 -0.29 -3.08 -10.88
N THR A 144 -1.46 -2.43 -10.96
CA THR A 144 -2.18 -2.23 -12.23
C THR A 144 -2.60 -0.77 -12.37
N ILE A 145 -2.20 -0.12 -13.45
CA ILE A 145 -2.69 1.18 -13.89
C ILE A 145 -3.28 1.00 -15.28
N LEU A 146 -4.59 1.15 -15.38
CA LEU A 146 -5.32 0.94 -16.62
C LEU A 146 -5.26 2.20 -17.50
N LYS A 147 -5.03 2.01 -18.79
CA LYS A 147 -5.09 3.08 -19.78
C LYS A 147 -6.52 3.68 -19.87
N ASP A 148 -7.51 2.79 -19.93
CA ASP A 148 -8.93 3.15 -20.07
C ASP A 148 -9.73 2.60 -18.87
N PRO A 149 -9.58 3.17 -17.66
CA PRO A 149 -10.31 2.69 -16.49
C PRO A 149 -11.79 3.04 -16.58
N THR A 150 -12.64 2.16 -16.07
CA THR A 150 -14.05 2.50 -15.85
C THR A 150 -14.17 3.67 -14.87
N PRO A 151 -15.32 4.38 -14.84
CA PRO A 151 -15.51 5.49 -13.90
C PRO A 151 -15.31 5.10 -12.43
N VAL A 152 -15.64 3.86 -12.06
CA VAL A 152 -15.45 3.34 -10.69
C VAL A 152 -13.97 3.09 -10.41
N GLN A 153 -13.27 2.42 -11.32
CA GLN A 153 -11.82 2.18 -11.19
C GLN A 153 -11.04 3.49 -11.10
N ARG A 154 -11.37 4.47 -11.95
CA ARG A 154 -10.79 5.81 -11.92
C ARG A 154 -10.97 6.47 -10.55
N ARG A 155 -12.19 6.46 -10.01
CA ARG A 155 -12.49 7.04 -8.70
C ARG A 155 -11.71 6.36 -7.58
N VAL A 156 -11.68 5.02 -7.56
CA VAL A 156 -10.94 4.28 -6.54
C VAL A 156 -9.44 4.61 -6.60
N LEU A 157 -8.86 4.64 -7.81
CA LEU A 157 -7.45 4.98 -7.99
C LEU A 157 -7.14 6.41 -7.54
N GLN A 158 -7.98 7.37 -7.93
CA GLN A 158 -7.84 8.77 -7.51
C GLN A 158 -7.89 8.92 -5.98
N GLU A 159 -8.80 8.22 -5.31
CA GLU A 159 -8.89 8.27 -3.86
C GLU A 159 -7.70 7.57 -3.18
N VAL A 160 -7.26 6.41 -3.68
CA VAL A 160 -6.06 5.73 -3.16
C VAL A 160 -4.83 6.64 -3.28
N THR A 161 -4.64 7.27 -4.45
CA THR A 161 -3.49 8.18 -4.69
C THR A 161 -3.58 9.44 -3.84
N ALA A 162 -4.77 10.01 -3.66
CA ALA A 162 -4.99 11.20 -2.83
C ALA A 162 -4.76 10.95 -1.33
N LEU A 163 -5.02 9.72 -0.86
CA LEU A 163 -4.79 9.31 0.53
C LEU A 163 -3.34 8.87 0.79
N SER A 164 -2.54 8.65 -0.25
CA SER A 164 -1.16 8.17 -0.14
C SER A 164 -0.17 9.32 0.00
N ASP A 165 0.77 9.21 0.95
CA ASP A 165 1.91 10.14 1.06
C ASP A 165 2.94 9.90 -0.04
N ARG A 166 3.06 8.66 -0.50
CA ARG A 166 3.90 8.27 -1.62
C ARG A 166 3.21 7.20 -2.46
N VAL A 167 3.43 7.28 -3.77
CA VAL A 167 2.93 6.31 -4.73
C VAL A 167 4.10 5.71 -5.50
N VAL A 168 4.13 4.40 -5.59
CA VAL A 168 5.10 3.63 -6.36
C VAL A 168 4.39 3.00 -7.55
N VAL A 169 4.95 3.15 -8.73
CA VAL A 169 4.49 2.52 -9.97
C VAL A 169 5.59 1.67 -10.58
N MET A 170 5.21 0.59 -11.27
CA MET A 170 6.15 -0.44 -11.74
C MET A 170 6.82 -0.12 -13.08
N SER A 171 6.42 0.99 -13.75
CA SER A 171 6.96 1.37 -15.06
C SER A 171 6.76 2.86 -15.32
N GLU A 172 7.61 3.44 -16.18
CA GLU A 172 7.48 4.82 -16.66
C GLU A 172 6.13 5.04 -17.35
N ARG A 173 5.68 4.08 -18.15
CA ARG A 173 4.35 4.14 -18.79
C ARG A 173 3.20 4.19 -17.78
N GLY A 174 3.37 3.59 -16.60
CA GLY A 174 2.43 3.71 -15.49
C GLY A 174 2.37 5.12 -14.94
N VAL A 175 3.49 5.85 -14.92
CA VAL A 175 3.52 7.27 -14.54
C VAL A 175 2.69 8.11 -15.52
N ASP A 176 2.86 7.90 -16.83
CA ASP A 176 2.12 8.64 -17.87
C ASP A 176 0.60 8.42 -17.69
N PHE A 177 0.17 7.15 -17.55
CA PHE A 177 -1.25 6.84 -17.36
C PHE A 177 -1.81 7.41 -16.06
N LEU A 178 -1.03 7.44 -15.00
CA LEU A 178 -1.47 8.00 -13.71
C LEU A 178 -1.69 9.51 -13.79
N GLN A 179 -0.96 10.21 -14.66
CA GLN A 179 -1.13 11.66 -14.90
C GLN A 179 -2.40 11.99 -15.69
N GLU A 180 -2.95 11.02 -16.43
CA GLU A 180 -4.17 11.14 -17.22
C GLU A 180 -5.44 10.78 -16.43
N VAL A 181 -5.29 10.17 -15.25
CA VAL A 181 -6.38 9.71 -14.39
C VAL A 181 -6.80 10.78 -13.40
#